data_7a7b0d9278c07c99c0fbbce259bc518c
#
_entry.id   7a7b0d9278c07c99c0fbbce259bc518c
#
_cell.length_a   1.000
_cell.length_b   1.000
_cell.length_c   1.000
_cell.angle_alpha   90.00
_cell.angle_beta   90.00
_cell.angle_gamma   90.00
#
_symmetry.space_group_name_H-M   'P 1'
#
loop_
_entity.id
_entity.type
_entity.pdbx_description
1 polymer ?
#
loop_
_entity_poly.entity_id
_entity_poly.type
_entity_poly.pdbx_seq_one_letter_code
_entity_poly.pdbx_strand_id
1 'polypeptide(L)'
;MHRRSVLKVAGGLAATVTAPSLVRAQAATTLRFTPQQDLVTLDPVTTTAYVTRNHGYMVFDTLYGMDATFNATPQMVEGHRIDDDGKLWTLTLREGLLFHDGERVLARDCVASIRRWARRDPFGLTLMEATDELSAPDDRTIRFRLKRPFPLLPIALGKASVPVCAMMPARLAETDPFRQVTELIGSGPFRFKADERIPGAQVVYTKFDRYVPRKDGALAWTSGPKVVHFDRVEWKVMPDTSTATSALVAGEQDWQEYAYHDLLPIMRRARNVTIRTLDRTGFVGMVRVNHLQPPFNNPAIRRALIGAFDQTQIMQGLVGPGETGLYTVPLGFFAPGTPMASTAGLEPFVGPRNYDKVRADLRAAGYRGETVLLMIPSTSQPNAMMGAVVEDQFKRAGLNVEVFSVEFNAMLQRRNRKGPVSEGGWSAFITNWAGTDWLNPAGHIALRGNGEQGFAGWATMPRIEELREAWFRAPDLAAQQAICRDIQLEAMREVPYYPTGQYLQPTAYRSNLTGILEGFATFWNVRRT
;
A
#
# COMPACT_ATOMS: atom_id res chain seq x y z
N MET A 1 23.29 -86.70 15.07
CA MET A 1 24.19 -86.53 16.26
C MET A 1 24.82 -85.12 16.21
N HIS A 2 24.79 -84.45 17.37
CA HIS A 2 25.44 -83.20 17.81
C HIS A 2 24.95 -81.89 17.17
N ARG A 3 24.17 -81.07 17.84
CA ARG A 3 24.25 -80.27 19.08
C ARG A 3 25.16 -79.07 18.98
N ARG A 4 24.49 -77.85 19.14
CA ARG A 4 24.92 -76.66 19.84
C ARG A 4 25.90 -75.71 19.06
N SER A 5 25.63 -74.47 18.88
CA SER A 5 25.55 -73.43 19.94
C SER A 5 24.81 -72.19 19.50
N VAL A 6 23.97 -71.66 20.36
CA VAL A 6 23.31 -70.35 20.33
C VAL A 6 24.30 -69.34 20.89
N LEU A 7 24.61 -68.29 20.15
CA LEU A 7 25.22 -67.08 20.69
C LEU A 7 24.26 -65.92 20.51
N LYS A 8 23.75 -65.41 21.62
CA LYS A 8 22.98 -64.19 21.75
C LYS A 8 23.92 -63.01 21.56
N VAL A 9 23.65 -62.16 20.58
CA VAL A 9 24.17 -60.76 20.56
C VAL A 9 22.96 -59.85 20.78
N ALA A 10 22.81 -59.38 22.01
CA ALA A 10 21.95 -58.28 22.36
C ALA A 10 22.73 -56.98 22.05
N GLY A 11 22.50 -56.43 20.84
CA GLY A 11 22.97 -55.10 20.47
C GLY A 11 21.84 -54.12 20.75
N GLY A 12 22.04 -53.23 21.76
CA GLY A 12 21.08 -52.24 22.18
C GLY A 12 20.79 -51.22 21.07
N LEU A 13 19.54 -51.10 20.67
CA LEU A 13 19.05 -49.89 20.01
C LEU A 13 18.94 -48.78 21.06
N ALA A 14 19.96 -47.93 21.14
CA ALA A 14 19.83 -46.61 21.72
C ALA A 14 19.08 -45.74 20.71
N ALA A 15 17.76 -45.73 20.79
CA ALA A 15 16.94 -44.74 20.08
C ALA A 15 17.26 -43.37 20.67
N THR A 16 17.98 -42.56 19.93
CA THR A 16 18.21 -41.15 20.24
C THR A 16 16.89 -40.39 20.11
N VAL A 17 16.13 -40.30 21.22
CA VAL A 17 14.99 -39.37 21.35
C VAL A 17 15.54 -37.98 21.61
N THR A 18 16.03 -37.28 20.58
CA THR A 18 16.51 -35.90 20.68
C THR A 18 15.78 -34.95 19.75
N ALA A 19 14.54 -35.28 19.29
CA ALA A 19 13.84 -34.43 18.32
C ALA A 19 12.85 -33.36 18.88
N PRO A 20 12.17 -33.51 20.07
CA PRO A 20 11.13 -32.53 20.41
C PRO A 20 11.65 -31.16 20.87
N SER A 21 12.84 -31.05 21.47
CA SER A 21 13.36 -29.81 22.00
C SER A 21 13.90 -28.87 20.91
N LEU A 22 14.57 -29.42 19.88
CA LEU A 22 15.09 -28.64 18.75
C LEU A 22 13.96 -28.08 17.88
N VAL A 23 12.94 -28.88 17.59
CA VAL A 23 11.74 -28.44 16.83
C VAL A 23 10.99 -27.36 17.61
N ARG A 24 10.90 -27.47 18.93
CA ARG A 24 10.24 -26.48 19.78
C ARG A 24 11.06 -25.18 19.90
N ALA A 25 12.39 -25.25 19.94
CA ALA A 25 13.28 -24.08 19.95
C ALA A 25 13.21 -23.32 18.60
N GLN A 26 13.26 -24.04 17.48
CA GLN A 26 13.15 -23.44 16.16
C GLN A 26 11.75 -22.83 15.92
N ALA A 27 10.69 -23.43 16.44
CA ALA A 27 9.35 -22.85 16.40
C ALA A 27 9.22 -21.57 17.24
N ALA A 28 10.01 -21.43 18.32
CA ALA A 28 9.99 -20.24 19.16
C ALA A 28 10.62 -19.02 18.48
N THR A 29 11.60 -19.21 17.59
CA THR A 29 12.32 -18.13 16.90
C THR A 29 11.79 -17.85 15.48
N THR A 30 10.79 -18.61 15.03
CA THR A 30 10.14 -18.44 13.72
C THR A 30 8.77 -17.77 13.87
N LEU A 31 8.52 -16.72 13.08
CA LEU A 31 7.21 -16.08 12.92
C LEU A 31 6.57 -16.56 11.60
N ARG A 32 5.37 -17.15 11.67
CA ARG A 32 4.60 -17.59 10.52
C ARG A 32 3.52 -16.56 10.21
N PHE A 33 3.54 -16.06 8.99
CA PHE A 33 2.66 -14.98 8.54
C PHE A 33 1.89 -15.38 7.28
N THR A 34 0.62 -15.08 7.23
CA THR A 34 -0.21 -15.23 6.03
C THR A 34 -0.42 -13.86 5.40
N PRO A 35 0.24 -13.58 4.25
CA PRO A 35 0.10 -12.31 3.55
C PRO A 35 -1.26 -12.22 2.84
N GLN A 36 -1.66 -11.00 2.51
CA GLN A 36 -2.91 -10.71 1.78
C GLN A 36 -2.97 -11.33 0.37
N GLN A 37 -1.82 -11.57 -0.24
CA GLN A 37 -1.69 -12.16 -1.58
C GLN A 37 -0.26 -12.70 -1.79
N ASP A 38 -0.04 -13.43 -2.89
CA ASP A 38 1.29 -13.89 -3.28
C ASP A 38 2.24 -12.75 -3.64
N LEU A 39 3.50 -12.90 -3.28
CA LEU A 39 4.59 -11.98 -3.61
C LEU A 39 5.16 -12.31 -5.00
N VAL A 40 4.53 -11.75 -6.05
CA VAL A 40 4.94 -11.97 -7.45
C VAL A 40 6.12 -11.08 -7.83
N THR A 41 6.00 -9.77 -7.55
CA THR A 41 7.03 -8.77 -7.86
C THR A 41 7.87 -8.53 -6.61
N LEU A 42 9.21 -8.65 -6.75
CA LEU A 42 10.13 -8.52 -5.62
C LEU A 42 10.76 -7.13 -5.50
N ASP A 43 10.75 -6.34 -6.55
CA ASP A 43 11.34 -5.00 -6.57
C ASP A 43 10.31 -3.94 -6.17
N PRO A 44 10.46 -3.29 -4.99
CA PRO A 44 9.48 -2.34 -4.46
C PRO A 44 9.41 -1.01 -5.23
N VAL A 45 10.32 -0.77 -6.17
CA VAL A 45 10.31 0.42 -7.03
C VAL A 45 9.42 0.22 -8.26
N THR A 46 9.24 -1.02 -8.72
CA THR A 46 8.59 -1.30 -10.03
C THR A 46 7.09 -1.55 -9.94
N THR A 47 6.51 -1.63 -8.74
CA THR A 47 5.10 -2.00 -8.52
C THR A 47 4.43 -1.15 -7.44
N THR A 48 3.09 -1.11 -7.49
CA THR A 48 2.23 -0.53 -6.44
C THR A 48 1.57 -1.61 -5.56
N ALA A 49 2.03 -2.87 -5.62
CA ALA A 49 1.47 -3.96 -4.81
C ALA A 49 1.91 -3.83 -3.34
N TYR A 50 0.93 -3.83 -2.42
CA TYR A 50 1.21 -3.65 -0.98
C TYR A 50 1.99 -4.82 -0.36
N VAL A 51 1.80 -6.03 -0.86
CA VAL A 51 2.62 -7.18 -0.45
C VAL A 51 4.11 -6.94 -0.76
N THR A 52 4.42 -6.32 -1.92
CA THR A 52 5.79 -5.95 -2.30
C THR A 52 6.30 -4.77 -1.47
N ARG A 53 5.44 -3.83 -1.06
CA ARG A 53 5.80 -2.79 -0.08
C ARG A 53 6.26 -3.41 1.23
N ASN A 54 5.48 -4.32 1.79
CA ASN A 54 5.79 -4.99 3.07
C ASN A 54 7.11 -5.77 2.95
N HIS A 55 7.31 -6.52 1.85
CA HIS A 55 8.58 -7.17 1.50
C HIS A 55 9.73 -6.16 1.39
N GLY A 56 9.49 -5.04 0.71
CA GLY A 56 10.48 -3.99 0.51
C GLY A 56 11.04 -3.46 1.83
N TYR A 57 10.17 -3.19 2.81
CA TYR A 57 10.60 -2.72 4.13
C TYR A 57 11.30 -3.79 4.98
N MET A 58 11.16 -5.08 4.68
CA MET A 58 11.97 -6.11 5.33
C MET A 58 13.40 -6.13 4.78
N VAL A 59 13.54 -6.04 3.46
CA VAL A 59 14.81 -6.24 2.75
C VAL A 59 15.61 -4.95 2.60
N PHE A 60 14.93 -3.83 2.38
CA PHE A 60 15.55 -2.53 2.15
C PHE A 60 15.23 -1.57 3.31
N ASP A 61 16.16 -0.68 3.62
CA ASP A 61 15.87 0.45 4.51
C ASP A 61 15.67 1.72 3.69
N THR A 62 15.21 2.79 4.33
CA THR A 62 14.88 4.09 3.74
C THR A 62 15.62 5.21 4.48
N LEU A 63 15.87 6.35 3.81
CA LEU A 63 16.57 7.49 4.43
C LEU A 63 15.76 8.12 5.56
N TYR A 64 14.44 8.18 5.40
CA TYR A 64 13.47 8.64 6.39
C TYR A 64 12.40 7.58 6.59
N GLY A 65 11.79 7.55 7.77
CA GLY A 65 10.58 6.80 8.08
C GLY A 65 9.41 7.73 8.32
N MET A 66 8.20 7.20 8.30
CA MET A 66 6.96 7.92 8.61
C MET A 66 6.53 7.63 10.04
N ASP A 67 6.19 8.66 10.80
CA ASP A 67 5.66 8.55 12.16
C ASP A 67 4.12 8.46 12.21
N ALA A 68 3.55 8.40 13.43
CA ALA A 68 2.11 8.29 13.66
C ALA A 68 1.29 9.51 13.21
N THR A 69 1.96 10.64 12.98
CA THR A 69 1.36 11.91 12.51
C THR A 69 1.60 12.16 11.03
N PHE A 70 2.12 11.16 10.32
CA PHE A 70 2.46 11.17 8.89
C PHE A 70 3.60 12.11 8.53
N ASN A 71 4.43 12.50 9.50
CA ASN A 71 5.65 13.27 9.29
C ASN A 71 6.85 12.36 9.02
N ALA A 72 7.79 12.88 8.24
CA ALA A 72 9.04 12.19 7.99
C ALA A 72 10.01 12.35 9.18
N THR A 73 10.57 11.24 9.63
CA THR A 73 11.60 11.22 10.68
C THR A 73 12.87 10.58 10.14
N PRO A 74 14.08 11.01 10.55
CA PRO A 74 15.33 10.38 10.13
C PRO A 74 15.35 8.87 10.40
N GLN A 75 15.80 8.06 9.43
CA GLN A 75 15.96 6.60 9.57
C GLN A 75 17.39 6.16 9.27
N MET A 76 17.82 6.06 8.00
CA MET A 76 19.24 5.81 7.66
C MET A 76 20.10 7.07 7.79
N VAL A 77 19.52 8.26 7.70
CA VAL A 77 20.25 9.51 7.96
C VAL A 77 20.31 9.80 9.46
N GLU A 78 21.39 10.41 9.92
CA GLU A 78 21.45 11.03 11.26
C GLU A 78 20.48 12.20 11.34
N GLY A 79 20.45 13.02 10.29
CA GLY A 79 19.62 14.20 10.13
C GLY A 79 19.96 14.91 8.82
N HIS A 80 19.53 16.16 8.72
CA HIS A 80 19.82 17.02 7.58
C HIS A 80 20.08 18.46 8.03
N ARG A 81 20.79 19.20 7.18
CA ARG A 81 20.98 20.65 7.29
C ARG A 81 20.40 21.30 6.05
N ILE A 82 19.79 22.47 6.23
CA ILE A 82 19.18 23.28 5.17
C ILE A 82 19.89 24.64 5.14
N ASP A 83 20.41 24.99 3.99
CA ASP A 83 21.11 26.23 3.71
C ASP A 83 20.52 26.90 2.46
N ASP A 84 21.02 28.10 2.10
CA ASP A 84 20.64 28.84 0.88
C ASP A 84 19.11 28.98 0.73
N ASP A 85 18.48 29.55 1.76
CA ASP A 85 17.03 29.79 1.80
C ASP A 85 16.18 28.57 1.38
N GLY A 86 16.58 27.38 1.86
CA GLY A 86 15.86 26.14 1.59
C GLY A 86 16.21 25.45 0.28
N LYS A 87 17.25 25.92 -0.43
CA LYS A 87 17.67 25.34 -1.72
C LYS A 87 18.87 24.39 -1.62
N LEU A 88 19.59 24.39 -0.51
CA LEU A 88 20.69 23.45 -0.30
C LEU A 88 20.39 22.53 0.87
N TRP A 89 20.19 21.24 0.60
CA TRP A 89 19.97 20.20 1.59
C TRP A 89 21.18 19.29 1.67
N THR A 90 21.68 19.09 2.89
CA THR A 90 22.78 18.17 3.18
C THR A 90 22.28 17.09 4.15
N LEU A 91 22.17 15.86 3.69
CA LEU A 91 21.74 14.71 4.48
C LEU A 91 22.97 13.88 4.83
N THR A 92 23.13 13.51 6.11
CA THR A 92 24.28 12.72 6.57
C THR A 92 23.84 11.31 6.95
N LEU A 93 24.44 10.27 6.37
CA LEU A 93 24.17 8.87 6.72
C LEU A 93 24.71 8.54 8.12
N ARG A 94 23.95 7.71 8.86
CA ARG A 94 24.44 7.12 10.12
C ARG A 94 25.67 6.23 9.89
N GLU A 95 26.46 6.03 10.91
CA GLU A 95 27.57 5.08 10.85
C GLU A 95 27.12 3.63 10.97
N GLY A 96 27.93 2.72 10.45
CA GLY A 96 27.74 1.28 10.59
C GLY A 96 26.68 0.67 9.69
N LEU A 97 26.12 1.42 8.73
CA LEU A 97 25.14 0.89 7.77
C LEU A 97 25.82 -0.08 6.79
N LEU A 98 25.24 -1.28 6.67
CA LEU A 98 25.74 -2.35 5.80
C LEU A 98 24.64 -2.88 4.91
N PHE A 99 24.99 -3.26 3.69
CA PHE A 99 24.16 -4.11 2.84
C PHE A 99 24.23 -5.58 3.27
N HIS A 100 23.30 -6.39 2.78
CA HIS A 100 23.22 -7.82 3.09
C HIS A 100 24.44 -8.63 2.62
N ASP A 101 25.14 -8.18 1.59
CA ASP A 101 26.40 -8.77 1.12
C ASP A 101 27.60 -8.40 2.00
N GLY A 102 27.43 -7.49 2.94
CA GLY A 102 28.45 -7.06 3.89
C GLY A 102 29.17 -5.79 3.50
N GLU A 103 28.93 -5.25 2.30
CA GLU A 103 29.47 -3.97 1.85
C GLU A 103 28.83 -2.80 2.63
N ARG A 104 29.59 -1.70 2.77
CA ARG A 104 29.11 -0.48 3.41
C ARG A 104 28.08 0.21 2.53
N VAL A 105 27.02 0.74 3.15
CA VAL A 105 26.11 1.67 2.46
C VAL A 105 26.81 3.03 2.32
N LEU A 106 26.94 3.50 1.10
CA LEU A 106 27.56 4.78 0.78
C LEU A 106 26.51 5.76 0.21
N ALA A 107 26.80 7.05 0.33
CA ALA A 107 25.93 8.11 -0.19
C ALA A 107 25.65 7.97 -1.70
N ARG A 108 26.63 7.48 -2.48
CA ARG A 108 26.46 7.19 -3.92
C ARG A 108 25.37 6.15 -4.20
N ASP A 109 25.23 5.14 -3.32
CA ASP A 109 24.19 4.11 -3.44
C ASP A 109 22.81 4.72 -3.24
N CYS A 110 22.71 5.60 -2.25
CA CYS A 110 21.47 6.32 -1.97
C CYS A 110 21.09 7.29 -3.12
N VAL A 111 22.07 8.00 -3.68
CA VAL A 111 21.86 8.89 -4.84
C VAL A 111 21.33 8.10 -6.05
N ALA A 112 21.94 6.95 -6.36
CA ALA A 112 21.49 6.08 -7.45
C ALA A 112 20.06 5.57 -7.18
N SER A 113 19.78 5.13 -5.95
CA SER A 113 18.48 4.62 -5.53
C SER A 113 17.38 5.69 -5.63
N ILE A 114 17.65 6.92 -5.16
CA ILE A 114 16.71 8.04 -5.27
C ILE A 114 16.41 8.34 -6.74
N ARG A 115 17.43 8.41 -7.61
CA ARG A 115 17.25 8.66 -9.05
C ARG A 115 16.39 7.60 -9.71
N ARG A 116 16.60 6.31 -9.36
CA ARG A 116 15.80 5.20 -9.89
C ARG A 116 14.35 5.28 -9.44
N TRP A 117 14.12 5.44 -8.12
CA TRP A 117 12.78 5.57 -7.56
C TRP A 117 12.01 6.76 -8.13
N ALA A 118 12.66 7.92 -8.24
CA ALA A 118 12.02 9.14 -8.73
C ALA A 118 11.52 9.05 -10.18
N ARG A 119 12.00 8.10 -10.99
CA ARG A 119 11.47 7.84 -12.33
C ARG A 119 10.14 7.09 -12.32
N ARG A 120 9.75 6.53 -11.19
CA ARG A 120 8.56 5.70 -11.01
C ARG A 120 7.50 6.35 -10.11
N ASP A 121 7.91 7.21 -9.22
CA ASP A 121 7.07 7.80 -8.19
C ASP A 121 6.69 9.26 -8.53
N PRO A 122 5.39 9.64 -8.51
CA PRO A 122 4.96 11.01 -8.84
C PRO A 122 5.55 12.08 -7.91
N PHE A 123 5.73 11.75 -6.62
CA PHE A 123 6.35 12.68 -5.68
C PHE A 123 7.85 12.81 -5.94
N GLY A 124 8.49 11.69 -6.25
CA GLY A 124 9.90 11.64 -6.66
C GLY A 124 10.16 12.41 -7.95
N LEU A 125 9.28 12.31 -8.95
CA LEU A 125 9.34 13.12 -10.17
C LEU A 125 9.31 14.62 -9.83
N THR A 126 8.36 15.05 -9.00
CA THR A 126 8.23 16.47 -8.61
C THR A 126 9.45 16.96 -7.80
N LEU A 127 10.01 16.10 -6.92
CA LEU A 127 11.27 16.41 -6.22
C LEU A 127 12.41 16.61 -7.21
N MET A 128 12.57 15.73 -8.20
CA MET A 128 13.65 15.82 -9.19
C MET A 128 13.47 17.00 -10.15
N GLU A 129 12.25 17.38 -10.49
CA GLU A 129 11.96 18.62 -11.24
C GLU A 129 12.42 19.87 -10.47
N ALA A 130 12.27 19.88 -9.14
CA ALA A 130 12.78 20.95 -8.28
C ALA A 130 14.29 20.87 -8.04
N THR A 131 14.95 19.77 -8.38
CA THR A 131 16.37 19.52 -8.14
C THR A 131 17.22 19.99 -9.33
N ASP A 132 18.27 20.77 -9.03
CA ASP A 132 19.32 21.14 -9.97
C ASP A 132 20.42 20.07 -9.97
N GLU A 133 20.89 19.70 -8.76
CA GLU A 133 21.92 18.68 -8.60
C GLU A 133 21.59 17.76 -7.41
N LEU A 134 21.71 16.45 -7.63
CA LEU A 134 21.75 15.44 -6.60
C LEU A 134 23.10 14.72 -6.65
N SER A 135 23.91 14.85 -5.60
CA SER A 135 25.30 14.34 -5.57
C SER A 135 25.67 13.70 -4.24
N ALA A 136 26.76 12.94 -4.25
CA ALA A 136 27.42 12.35 -3.10
C ALA A 136 28.86 12.89 -3.02
N PRO A 137 29.10 14.03 -2.35
CA PRO A 137 30.43 14.64 -2.26
C PRO A 137 31.45 13.80 -1.49
N ASP A 138 30.96 12.93 -0.61
CA ASP A 138 31.75 11.95 0.14
C ASP A 138 30.90 10.69 0.43
N ASP A 139 31.48 9.73 1.17
CA ASP A 139 30.87 8.43 1.44
C ASP A 139 29.56 8.52 2.26
N ARG A 140 29.36 9.58 3.04
CA ARG A 140 28.22 9.70 3.97
C ARG A 140 27.28 10.86 3.65
N THR A 141 27.67 11.76 2.76
CA THR A 141 26.92 12.99 2.49
C THR A 141 26.14 12.89 1.20
N ILE A 142 24.81 13.04 1.29
CA ILE A 142 23.91 13.20 0.14
C ILE A 142 23.55 14.67 0.06
N ARG A 143 23.77 15.29 -1.11
CA ARG A 143 23.51 16.71 -1.32
C ARG A 143 22.46 16.90 -2.40
N PHE A 144 21.42 17.71 -2.07
CA PHE A 144 20.49 18.26 -3.05
C PHE A 144 20.74 19.75 -3.16
N ARG A 145 21.02 20.22 -4.37
CA ARG A 145 20.90 21.62 -4.76
C ARG A 145 19.60 21.76 -5.54
N LEU A 146 18.73 22.63 -5.07
CA LEU A 146 17.39 22.81 -5.60
C LEU A 146 17.30 24.13 -6.40
N LYS A 147 16.52 24.13 -7.48
CA LYS A 147 16.18 25.32 -8.26
C LYS A 147 15.27 26.27 -7.48
N ARG A 148 14.47 25.72 -6.57
CA ARG A 148 13.53 26.40 -5.67
C ARG A 148 13.43 25.64 -4.35
N PRO A 149 13.05 26.30 -3.24
CA PRO A 149 12.82 25.61 -1.97
C PRO A 149 11.80 24.47 -2.13
N PHE A 150 12.09 23.35 -1.47
CA PHE A 150 11.22 22.16 -1.47
C PHE A 150 11.19 21.55 -0.07
N PRO A 151 10.39 22.11 0.87
CA PRO A 151 10.37 21.68 2.27
C PRO A 151 9.86 20.26 2.47
N LEU A 152 9.22 19.67 1.45
CA LEU A 152 8.65 18.33 1.48
C LEU A 152 9.67 17.22 1.15
N LEU A 153 10.96 17.55 0.97
CA LEU A 153 12.01 16.58 0.61
C LEU A 153 12.08 15.38 1.57
N PRO A 154 12.07 15.55 2.90
CA PRO A 154 12.06 14.41 3.83
C PRO A 154 10.79 13.57 3.70
N ILE A 155 9.61 14.20 3.48
CA ILE A 155 8.34 13.49 3.32
C ILE A 155 8.35 12.67 2.03
N ALA A 156 8.92 13.18 0.95
CA ALA A 156 9.06 12.45 -0.31
C ALA A 156 9.92 11.19 -0.14
N LEU A 157 11.06 11.30 0.56
CA LEU A 157 12.00 10.20 0.79
C LEU A 157 11.58 9.20 1.88
N GLY A 158 10.64 9.60 2.76
CA GLY A 158 10.16 8.79 3.90
C GLY A 158 8.72 8.30 3.77
N LYS A 159 8.04 8.57 2.65
CA LYS A 159 6.64 8.17 2.48
C LYS A 159 6.46 6.65 2.61
N ALA A 160 5.41 6.23 3.29
CA ALA A 160 5.06 4.82 3.47
C ALA A 160 4.17 4.25 2.34
N SER A 161 3.72 5.12 1.43
CA SER A 161 2.98 4.74 0.22
C SER A 161 3.89 4.14 -0.86
N VAL A 162 3.28 3.53 -1.86
CA VAL A 162 3.98 2.87 -2.99
C VAL A 162 4.21 3.82 -4.16
N PRO A 163 5.29 3.62 -4.96
CA PRO A 163 6.46 2.78 -4.73
C PRO A 163 7.37 3.27 -3.59
N VAL A 164 8.10 2.34 -2.95
CA VAL A 164 9.00 2.66 -1.82
C VAL A 164 10.32 3.23 -2.31
N CYS A 165 10.82 4.30 -1.66
CA CYS A 165 12.16 4.83 -1.90
C CYS A 165 13.22 3.95 -1.21
N ALA A 166 13.39 2.73 -1.71
CA ALA A 166 14.25 1.70 -1.16
C ALA A 166 15.73 1.93 -1.50
N MET A 167 16.61 1.90 -0.49
CA MET A 167 18.06 2.05 -0.68
C MET A 167 18.69 0.70 -1.00
N MET A 168 19.41 0.63 -2.13
CA MET A 168 20.09 -0.55 -2.63
C MET A 168 21.48 -0.20 -3.16
N PRO A 169 22.41 -1.18 -3.34
CA PRO A 169 23.71 -0.92 -3.95
C PRO A 169 23.59 -0.22 -5.31
N ALA A 170 24.48 0.73 -5.61
CA ALA A 170 24.42 1.53 -6.83
C ALA A 170 24.35 0.65 -8.08
N ARG A 171 25.11 -0.48 -8.12
CA ARG A 171 25.09 -1.45 -9.23
C ARG A 171 23.68 -2.03 -9.52
N LEU A 172 22.81 -2.13 -8.50
CA LEU A 172 21.42 -2.56 -8.66
C LEU A 172 20.51 -1.36 -8.94
N ALA A 173 20.76 -0.22 -8.28
CA ALA A 173 19.98 0.99 -8.48
C ALA A 173 20.15 1.61 -9.88
N GLU A 174 21.23 1.30 -10.60
CA GLU A 174 21.47 1.69 -12.00
C GLU A 174 20.66 0.84 -13.01
N THR A 175 20.00 -0.23 -12.55
CA THR A 175 19.03 -0.97 -13.38
C THR A 175 17.93 -0.04 -13.87
N ASP A 176 17.51 -0.21 -15.13
CA ASP A 176 16.39 0.54 -15.71
C ASP A 176 15.19 0.54 -14.74
N PRO A 177 14.63 1.71 -14.39
CA PRO A 177 13.55 1.82 -13.39
C PRO A 177 12.26 1.10 -13.80
N PHE A 178 12.11 0.70 -15.07
CA PHE A 178 10.99 -0.09 -15.58
C PHE A 178 11.28 -1.61 -15.62
N ARG A 179 12.47 -2.02 -15.22
CA ARG A 179 12.87 -3.42 -15.06
C ARG A 179 13.11 -3.75 -13.60
N GLN A 180 12.75 -4.97 -13.20
CA GLN A 180 13.04 -5.44 -11.85
C GLN A 180 14.54 -5.70 -11.69
N VAL A 181 15.06 -5.42 -10.49
CA VAL A 181 16.41 -5.87 -10.12
C VAL A 181 16.45 -7.40 -10.02
N THR A 182 17.60 -7.98 -10.35
CA THR A 182 17.80 -9.44 -10.37
C THR A 182 18.26 -9.99 -9.01
N GLU A 183 18.85 -9.14 -8.16
CA GLU A 183 19.34 -9.49 -6.84
C GLU A 183 18.59 -8.67 -5.77
N LEU A 184 18.26 -9.32 -4.66
CA LEU A 184 17.58 -8.67 -3.53
C LEU A 184 18.58 -8.42 -2.39
N ILE A 185 19.50 -7.49 -2.63
CA ILE A 185 20.48 -7.03 -1.66
C ILE A 185 20.06 -5.64 -1.20
N GLY A 186 19.59 -5.55 0.03
CA GLY A 186 19.23 -4.31 0.70
C GLY A 186 20.01 -4.11 1.97
N SER A 187 19.64 -3.08 2.74
CA SER A 187 20.22 -2.73 4.03
C SER A 187 19.20 -2.85 5.17
N GLY A 188 18.06 -3.51 4.90
CA GLY A 188 16.97 -3.69 5.87
C GLY A 188 17.26 -4.75 6.94
N PRO A 189 16.35 -4.86 7.92
CA PRO A 189 16.55 -5.74 9.09
C PRO A 189 16.47 -7.24 8.78
N PHE A 190 15.97 -7.63 7.59
CA PHE A 190 15.84 -9.03 7.19
C PHE A 190 16.45 -9.30 5.82
N ARG A 191 17.02 -10.49 5.67
CA ARG A 191 17.52 -11.02 4.38
C ARG A 191 16.46 -11.89 3.73
N PHE A 192 16.20 -11.68 2.46
CA PHE A 192 15.37 -12.55 1.65
C PHE A 192 16.11 -13.84 1.28
N LYS A 193 15.44 -14.99 1.43
CA LYS A 193 15.96 -16.31 1.10
C LYS A 193 15.41 -16.78 -0.25
N ALA A 194 16.13 -16.44 -1.33
CA ALA A 194 15.71 -16.78 -2.69
C ALA A 194 15.65 -18.30 -2.93
N ASP A 195 16.55 -19.04 -2.31
CA ASP A 195 16.66 -20.51 -2.36
C ASP A 195 15.50 -21.25 -1.65
N GLU A 196 14.78 -20.54 -0.78
CA GLU A 196 13.63 -21.09 -0.06
C GLU A 196 12.28 -20.52 -0.53
N ARG A 197 12.29 -19.68 -1.56
CA ARG A 197 11.04 -19.14 -2.15
C ARG A 197 10.36 -20.18 -3.02
N ILE A 198 9.07 -20.38 -2.78
CA ILE A 198 8.18 -21.18 -3.63
C ILE A 198 7.06 -20.27 -4.11
N PRO A 199 7.09 -19.80 -5.39
CA PRO A 199 6.06 -18.91 -5.94
C PRO A 199 4.66 -19.49 -5.72
N GLY A 200 3.73 -18.64 -5.29
CA GLY A 200 2.36 -19.01 -4.97
C GLY A 200 2.17 -19.76 -3.64
N ALA A 201 3.25 -20.06 -2.90
CA ALA A 201 3.14 -20.84 -1.66
C ALA A 201 3.94 -20.27 -0.49
N GLN A 202 5.20 -19.87 -0.71
CA GLN A 202 6.09 -19.52 0.40
C GLN A 202 7.10 -18.45 0.04
N VAL A 203 7.35 -17.56 1.01
CA VAL A 203 8.47 -16.61 1.02
C VAL A 203 9.15 -16.67 2.37
N VAL A 204 10.48 -16.65 2.40
CA VAL A 204 11.26 -16.79 3.64
C VAL A 204 12.25 -15.65 3.82
N TYR A 205 12.35 -15.20 5.05
CA TYR A 205 13.31 -14.19 5.47
C TYR A 205 14.05 -14.65 6.72
N THR A 206 15.32 -14.25 6.82
CA THR A 206 16.13 -14.44 8.02
C THR A 206 16.59 -13.09 8.57
N LYS A 207 16.75 -13.01 9.86
CA LYS A 207 17.32 -11.83 10.52
C LYS A 207 18.66 -11.47 9.91
N PHE A 208 18.92 -10.18 9.74
CA PHE A 208 20.23 -9.66 9.40
C PHE A 208 20.96 -9.27 10.69
N ASP A 209 21.82 -10.15 11.22
CA ASP A 209 22.49 -9.96 12.52
C ASP A 209 23.38 -8.71 12.59
N ARG A 210 23.87 -8.24 11.42
CA ARG A 210 24.70 -7.02 11.30
C ARG A 210 23.86 -5.76 11.07
N TYR A 211 22.51 -5.84 11.09
CA TYR A 211 21.66 -4.67 11.03
C TYR A 211 21.84 -3.81 12.27
N VAL A 212 22.08 -2.52 12.08
CA VAL A 212 22.24 -1.54 13.16
C VAL A 212 20.94 -0.73 13.30
N PRO A 213 20.06 -1.05 14.26
CA PRO A 213 18.85 -0.27 14.51
C PRO A 213 19.20 1.18 14.87
N ARG A 214 18.33 2.12 14.53
CA ARG A 214 18.42 3.48 15.09
C ARG A 214 18.26 3.41 16.60
N LYS A 215 18.93 4.29 17.34
CA LYS A 215 18.92 4.28 18.81
C LYS A 215 17.76 5.06 19.41
N ASP A 216 17.21 6.00 18.67
CA ASP A 216 16.21 6.98 19.09
C ASP A 216 15.01 7.03 18.09
N GLY A 217 14.01 7.82 18.47
CA GLY A 217 12.78 7.99 17.69
C GLY A 217 11.62 7.17 18.22
N ALA A 218 10.41 7.70 18.03
CA ALA A 218 9.18 7.02 18.41
C ALA A 218 8.91 5.82 17.48
N LEU A 219 8.47 4.72 18.07
CA LEU A 219 8.07 3.51 17.34
C LEU A 219 6.69 3.72 16.72
N ALA A 220 6.65 3.96 15.43
CA ALA A 220 5.39 4.06 14.69
C ALA A 220 5.65 3.80 13.21
N TRP A 221 4.75 3.12 12.54
CA TRP A 221 4.84 2.85 11.09
C TRP A 221 6.24 2.37 10.66
N THR A 222 7.00 3.24 9.99
CA THR A 222 8.35 2.95 9.49
C THR A 222 9.45 3.72 10.22
N SER A 223 9.08 4.50 11.27
CA SER A 223 10.01 5.29 12.07
C SER A 223 10.51 4.55 13.32
N GLY A 224 11.61 5.06 13.89
CA GLY A 224 12.20 4.60 15.15
C GLY A 224 13.05 3.33 15.04
N PRO A 225 13.47 2.78 16.18
CA PRO A 225 14.31 1.57 16.24
C PRO A 225 13.63 0.34 15.64
N LYS A 226 14.25 -0.29 14.64
CA LYS A 226 13.78 -1.55 14.02
C LYS A 226 14.52 -2.73 14.67
N VAL A 227 14.03 -3.20 15.80
CA VAL A 227 14.66 -4.31 16.56
C VAL A 227 14.05 -5.64 16.13
N VAL A 228 14.87 -6.58 15.67
CA VAL A 228 14.41 -7.91 15.22
C VAL A 228 14.53 -8.92 16.34
N HIS A 229 13.40 -9.55 16.71
CA HIS A 229 13.33 -10.59 17.76
C HIS A 229 13.18 -12.01 17.22
N PHE A 230 12.71 -12.17 15.98
CA PHE A 230 12.59 -13.48 15.32
C PHE A 230 13.77 -13.71 14.38
N ASP A 231 14.40 -14.88 14.47
CA ASP A 231 15.52 -15.24 13.58
C ASP A 231 15.02 -15.54 12.16
N ARG A 232 13.75 -15.92 12.04
CA ARG A 232 13.11 -16.34 10.79
C ARG A 232 11.68 -15.84 10.70
N VAL A 233 11.28 -15.38 9.51
CA VAL A 233 9.90 -15.03 9.16
C VAL A 233 9.52 -15.83 7.92
N GLU A 234 8.43 -16.58 8.00
CA GLU A 234 7.88 -17.37 6.90
C GLU A 234 6.53 -16.80 6.49
N TRP A 235 6.43 -16.35 5.26
CA TRP A 235 5.15 -16.02 4.65
C TRP A 235 4.58 -17.26 3.97
N LYS A 236 3.39 -17.68 4.38
CA LYS A 236 2.64 -18.80 3.80
C LYS A 236 1.44 -18.25 3.06
N VAL A 237 1.46 -18.37 1.73
CA VAL A 237 0.35 -17.94 0.89
C VAL A 237 -0.80 -18.92 1.03
N MET A 238 -1.95 -18.43 1.47
CA MET A 238 -3.18 -19.22 1.64
C MET A 238 -4.32 -18.51 0.90
N PRO A 239 -4.61 -18.89 -0.35
CA PRO A 239 -5.62 -18.20 -1.17
C PRO A 239 -7.03 -18.29 -0.60
N ASP A 240 -7.38 -19.41 0.06
CA ASP A 240 -8.67 -19.57 0.73
C ASP A 240 -8.64 -18.92 2.12
N THR A 241 -9.48 -17.92 2.32
CA THR A 241 -9.53 -17.10 3.54
C THR A 241 -10.02 -17.87 4.76
N SER A 242 -10.90 -18.87 4.58
CA SER A 242 -11.41 -19.74 5.65
C SER A 242 -10.32 -20.70 6.14
N THR A 243 -9.54 -21.24 5.21
CA THR A 243 -8.36 -22.07 5.53
C THR A 243 -7.31 -21.25 6.29
N ALA A 244 -7.01 -20.02 5.85
CA ALA A 244 -6.08 -19.11 6.54
C ALA A 244 -6.53 -18.80 7.97
N THR A 245 -7.82 -18.51 8.16
CA THR A 245 -8.44 -18.27 9.47
C THR A 245 -8.36 -19.51 10.36
N SER A 246 -8.66 -20.69 9.82
CA SER A 246 -8.59 -21.94 10.56
C SER A 246 -7.17 -22.26 11.02
N ALA A 247 -6.18 -22.06 10.16
CA ALA A 247 -4.76 -22.24 10.48
C ALA A 247 -4.28 -21.28 11.59
N LEU A 248 -4.75 -20.02 11.59
CA LEU A 248 -4.47 -19.06 12.67
C LEU A 248 -5.09 -19.53 13.99
N VAL A 249 -6.36 -19.93 14.00
CA VAL A 249 -7.08 -20.38 15.20
C VAL A 249 -6.44 -21.66 15.75
N ALA A 250 -6.04 -22.58 14.89
CA ALA A 250 -5.34 -23.81 15.27
C ALA A 250 -3.89 -23.57 15.76
N GLY A 251 -3.29 -22.39 15.48
CA GLY A 251 -1.92 -22.07 15.85
C GLY A 251 -0.87 -22.57 14.87
N GLU A 252 -1.27 -22.96 13.68
CA GLU A 252 -0.38 -23.30 12.56
C GLU A 252 0.24 -22.06 11.93
N GLN A 253 -0.48 -20.93 11.99
CA GLN A 253 -0.02 -19.58 11.65
C GLN A 253 -0.03 -18.69 12.89
N ASP A 254 0.88 -17.70 12.92
CA ASP A 254 1.02 -16.79 14.03
C ASP A 254 0.31 -15.46 13.76
N TRP A 255 0.26 -15.02 12.49
CA TRP A 255 -0.31 -13.72 12.11
C TRP A 255 -0.90 -13.79 10.70
N GLN A 256 -2.18 -13.40 10.55
CA GLN A 256 -2.89 -13.23 9.29
C GLN A 256 -3.03 -11.73 9.00
N GLU A 257 -2.48 -11.27 7.87
CA GLU A 257 -2.44 -9.83 7.53
C GLU A 257 -3.84 -9.23 7.45
N TYR A 258 -4.76 -9.88 6.72
CA TYR A 258 -6.16 -9.44 6.59
C TYR A 258 -7.11 -10.43 7.26
N ALA A 259 -7.71 -9.98 8.38
CA ALA A 259 -8.87 -10.64 8.97
C ALA A 259 -10.11 -10.17 8.19
N TYR A 260 -10.58 -11.00 7.26
CA TYR A 260 -11.72 -10.64 6.41
C TYR A 260 -12.99 -10.48 7.24
N HIS A 261 -13.81 -9.50 6.88
CA HIS A 261 -14.92 -9.02 7.70
C HIS A 261 -15.97 -10.10 7.98
N ASP A 262 -16.27 -10.95 7.01
CA ASP A 262 -17.21 -12.09 7.13
C ASP A 262 -16.72 -13.18 8.09
N LEU A 263 -15.40 -13.28 8.33
CA LEU A 263 -14.78 -14.26 9.22
C LEU A 263 -14.48 -13.70 10.63
N LEU A 264 -14.65 -12.40 10.86
CA LEU A 264 -14.44 -11.78 12.18
C LEU A 264 -15.23 -12.45 13.31
N PRO A 265 -16.52 -12.88 13.12
CA PRO A 265 -17.26 -13.55 14.18
C PRO A 265 -16.61 -14.85 14.65
N ILE A 266 -15.96 -15.61 13.74
CA ILE A 266 -15.23 -16.85 14.06
C ILE A 266 -13.98 -16.50 14.86
N MET A 267 -13.18 -15.56 14.39
CA MET A 267 -11.94 -15.12 15.05
C MET A 267 -12.19 -14.55 16.45
N ARG A 268 -13.28 -13.77 16.64
CA ARG A 268 -13.67 -13.18 17.95
C ARG A 268 -14.01 -14.23 19.01
N ARG A 269 -14.42 -15.43 18.61
CA ARG A 269 -14.68 -16.56 19.53
C ARG A 269 -13.42 -17.27 19.98
N ALA A 270 -12.32 -17.13 19.24
CA ALA A 270 -11.06 -17.78 19.53
C ALA A 270 -10.27 -17.02 20.60
N ARG A 271 -10.18 -17.56 21.83
CA ARG A 271 -9.53 -16.90 22.98
C ARG A 271 -8.03 -16.66 22.79
N ASN A 272 -7.41 -17.33 21.86
CA ASN A 272 -5.98 -17.28 21.55
C ASN A 272 -5.66 -16.39 20.34
N VAL A 273 -6.63 -15.63 19.83
CA VAL A 273 -6.49 -14.70 18.69
C VAL A 273 -6.85 -13.29 19.13
N THR A 274 -6.01 -12.36 18.77
CA THR A 274 -6.24 -10.91 18.93
C THR A 274 -6.53 -10.31 17.57
N ILE A 275 -7.56 -9.48 17.48
CA ILE A 275 -7.96 -8.75 16.27
C ILE A 275 -7.72 -7.27 16.54
N ARG A 276 -7.00 -6.60 15.62
CA ARG A 276 -6.75 -5.15 15.70
C ARG A 276 -6.81 -4.51 14.32
N THR A 277 -7.25 -3.26 14.28
CA THR A 277 -7.02 -2.37 13.15
C THR A 277 -5.71 -1.62 13.40
N LEU A 278 -4.68 -1.96 12.63
CA LEU A 278 -3.36 -1.33 12.76
C LEU A 278 -3.25 -0.07 11.89
N ASP A 279 -3.75 -0.14 10.66
CA ASP A 279 -3.77 1.00 9.74
C ASP A 279 -5.11 1.72 9.81
N ARG A 280 -5.11 2.90 10.45
CA ARG A 280 -6.29 3.75 10.58
C ARG A 280 -6.57 4.58 9.32
N THR A 281 -5.62 4.66 8.40
CA THR A 281 -5.89 5.26 7.09
C THR A 281 -6.72 4.34 6.20
N GLY A 282 -6.72 3.04 6.50
CA GLY A 282 -7.54 2.01 5.88
C GLY A 282 -7.37 1.93 4.37
N PHE A 283 -8.45 1.53 3.73
CA PHE A 283 -8.56 1.50 2.28
C PHE A 283 -9.70 2.41 1.82
N VAL A 284 -9.45 3.11 0.76
CA VAL A 284 -10.41 3.98 0.09
C VAL A 284 -10.84 3.33 -1.21
N GLY A 285 -12.13 3.05 -1.34
CA GLY A 285 -12.69 2.51 -2.55
C GLY A 285 -13.06 3.61 -3.55
N MET A 286 -12.97 3.30 -4.83
CA MET A 286 -13.38 4.21 -5.90
C MET A 286 -13.96 3.49 -7.11
N VAL A 287 -14.86 4.19 -7.81
CA VAL A 287 -15.28 3.90 -9.17
C VAL A 287 -14.54 4.85 -10.10
N ARG A 288 -13.55 4.36 -10.81
CA ARG A 288 -12.84 5.14 -11.83
C ARG A 288 -13.58 5.11 -13.14
N VAL A 289 -13.76 6.27 -13.78
CA VAL A 289 -14.47 6.41 -15.05
C VAL A 289 -13.52 6.86 -16.16
N ASN A 290 -13.85 6.48 -17.39
CA ASN A 290 -13.08 6.81 -18.58
C ASN A 290 -13.53 8.15 -19.16
N HIS A 291 -12.71 9.19 -18.99
CA HIS A 291 -13.02 10.54 -19.48
C HIS A 291 -12.86 10.71 -21.00
N LEU A 292 -12.28 9.73 -21.71
CA LEU A 292 -12.10 9.79 -23.15
C LEU A 292 -13.31 9.25 -23.93
N GLN A 293 -14.15 8.43 -23.27
CA GLN A 293 -15.21 7.67 -23.93
C GLN A 293 -16.60 8.00 -23.36
N PRO A 294 -17.67 7.96 -24.19
CA PRO A 294 -19.04 8.05 -23.72
C PRO A 294 -19.37 6.94 -22.70
N PRO A 295 -20.28 7.20 -21.73
CA PRO A 295 -20.94 8.49 -21.49
C PRO A 295 -20.09 9.43 -20.62
N PHE A 296 -18.96 8.96 -20.05
CA PHE A 296 -18.21 9.67 -19.01
C PHE A 296 -17.24 10.74 -19.54
N ASN A 297 -17.09 10.88 -20.87
CA ASN A 297 -16.45 12.07 -21.45
C ASN A 297 -17.28 13.35 -21.26
N ASN A 298 -18.58 13.22 -20.94
CA ASN A 298 -19.45 14.35 -20.63
C ASN A 298 -19.43 14.69 -19.12
N PRO A 299 -18.90 15.86 -18.70
CA PRO A 299 -18.84 16.25 -17.30
C PRO A 299 -20.20 16.42 -16.64
N ALA A 300 -21.26 16.78 -17.40
CA ALA A 300 -22.60 16.92 -16.86
C ALA A 300 -23.17 15.55 -16.43
N ILE A 301 -22.90 14.48 -17.21
CA ILE A 301 -23.28 13.12 -16.85
C ILE A 301 -22.55 12.66 -15.59
N ARG A 302 -21.23 12.93 -15.50
CA ARG A 302 -20.46 12.58 -14.31
C ARG A 302 -21.02 13.26 -13.06
N ARG A 303 -21.33 14.55 -13.12
CA ARG A 303 -21.95 15.27 -11.99
C ARG A 303 -23.34 14.76 -11.62
N ALA A 304 -24.19 14.51 -12.59
CA ALA A 304 -25.53 13.99 -12.36
C ALA A 304 -25.52 12.65 -11.62
N LEU A 305 -24.53 11.81 -11.90
CA LEU A 305 -24.42 10.48 -11.31
C LEU A 305 -23.95 10.48 -9.84
N ILE A 306 -23.35 11.57 -9.33
CA ILE A 306 -22.92 11.66 -7.90
C ILE A 306 -24.09 11.33 -6.97
N GLY A 307 -25.31 11.83 -7.28
CA GLY A 307 -26.50 11.61 -6.47
C GLY A 307 -26.96 10.15 -6.37
N ALA A 308 -26.41 9.25 -7.19
CA ALA A 308 -26.73 7.82 -7.13
C ALA A 308 -25.89 7.08 -6.05
N PHE A 309 -24.72 7.62 -5.67
CA PHE A 309 -23.80 6.93 -4.78
C PHE A 309 -24.27 6.98 -3.32
N ASP A 310 -24.70 5.85 -2.80
CA ASP A 310 -24.92 5.60 -1.38
C ASP A 310 -23.67 4.92 -0.81
N GLN A 311 -22.74 5.72 -0.30
CA GLN A 311 -21.49 5.23 0.26
C GLN A 311 -21.74 4.33 1.49
N THR A 312 -22.79 4.61 2.28
CA THR A 312 -23.16 3.78 3.44
C THR A 312 -23.55 2.38 2.99
N GLN A 313 -24.42 2.27 1.97
CA GLN A 313 -24.83 0.99 1.43
C GLN A 313 -23.64 0.20 0.85
N ILE A 314 -22.72 0.89 0.16
CA ILE A 314 -21.51 0.25 -0.39
C ILE A 314 -20.63 -0.29 0.75
N MET A 315 -20.38 0.50 1.79
CA MET A 315 -19.55 0.07 2.91
C MET A 315 -20.21 -1.02 3.75
N GLN A 316 -21.51 -0.95 3.98
CA GLN A 316 -22.25 -2.02 4.67
C GLN A 316 -22.26 -3.33 3.87
N GLY A 317 -22.32 -3.25 2.55
CA GLY A 317 -22.17 -4.41 1.67
C GLY A 317 -20.79 -5.07 1.79
N LEU A 318 -19.75 -4.29 2.08
CA LEU A 318 -18.38 -4.79 2.22
C LEU A 318 -18.08 -5.32 3.64
N VAL A 319 -18.38 -4.54 4.69
CA VAL A 319 -17.95 -4.87 6.06
C VAL A 319 -19.04 -5.52 6.90
N GLY A 320 -20.28 -5.47 6.43
CA GLY A 320 -21.46 -5.90 7.17
C GLY A 320 -22.17 -4.75 7.88
N PRO A 321 -23.52 -4.79 7.99
CA PRO A 321 -24.32 -3.67 8.54
C PRO A 321 -24.09 -3.40 10.02
N GLY A 322 -23.59 -4.37 10.80
CA GLY A 322 -23.29 -4.23 12.23
C GLY A 322 -21.89 -3.66 12.54
N GLU A 323 -21.02 -3.56 11.53
CA GLU A 323 -19.61 -3.20 11.73
C GLU A 323 -19.35 -1.70 11.47
N THR A 324 -20.16 -0.82 12.06
CA THR A 324 -20.10 0.63 11.84
C THR A 324 -18.79 1.29 12.23
N GLY A 325 -17.99 0.66 13.10
CA GLY A 325 -16.65 1.12 13.47
C GLY A 325 -15.55 0.76 12.45
N LEU A 326 -15.88 0.00 11.39
CA LEU A 326 -14.93 -0.44 10.38
C LEU A 326 -15.04 0.31 9.05
N TYR A 327 -15.82 1.39 8.98
CA TYR A 327 -15.87 2.24 7.80
C TYR A 327 -16.12 3.71 8.17
N THR A 328 -15.79 4.60 7.23
CA THR A 328 -16.05 6.04 7.33
C THR A 328 -16.74 6.55 6.07
N VAL A 329 -17.87 7.22 6.28
CA VAL A 329 -18.65 7.94 5.26
C VAL A 329 -19.25 9.20 5.90
N PRO A 330 -19.45 10.32 5.16
CA PRO A 330 -19.09 10.50 3.77
C PRO A 330 -17.58 10.62 3.56
N LEU A 331 -17.11 10.12 2.43
CA LEU A 331 -15.72 10.19 2.00
C LEU A 331 -15.60 11.13 0.80
N GLY A 332 -14.58 12.01 0.84
CA GLY A 332 -14.13 12.81 -0.30
C GLY A 332 -12.91 12.21 -1.01
N PHE A 333 -11.93 13.06 -1.30
CA PHE A 333 -10.77 12.69 -2.10
C PHE A 333 -9.48 12.51 -1.30
N PHE A 334 -9.49 12.81 0.00
CA PHE A 334 -8.36 12.58 0.92
C PHE A 334 -8.79 11.65 2.06
N ALA A 335 -7.87 10.79 2.51
CA ALA A 335 -8.16 9.78 3.52
C ALA A 335 -8.61 10.41 4.85
N PRO A 336 -9.76 10.01 5.42
CA PRO A 336 -10.22 10.49 6.72
C PRO A 336 -9.19 10.28 7.84
N GLY A 337 -9.16 11.21 8.79
CA GLY A 337 -8.21 11.16 9.91
C GLY A 337 -6.77 11.55 9.54
N THR A 338 -6.54 12.03 8.33
CA THR A 338 -5.22 12.53 7.86
C THR A 338 -5.21 14.05 7.74
N PRO A 339 -4.03 14.70 7.69
CA PRO A 339 -3.95 16.16 7.74
C PRO A 339 -4.70 16.89 6.62
N MET A 340 -4.83 16.29 5.43
CA MET A 340 -5.47 16.95 4.27
C MET A 340 -6.95 16.59 4.12
N ALA A 341 -7.52 15.76 4.99
CA ALA A 341 -8.94 15.40 4.94
C ALA A 341 -9.86 16.61 5.17
N SER A 342 -10.97 16.66 4.46
CA SER A 342 -11.98 17.73 4.55
C SER A 342 -13.37 17.16 4.30
N THR A 343 -14.38 17.80 4.88
CA THR A 343 -15.80 17.53 4.63
C THR A 343 -16.43 18.48 3.60
N ALA A 344 -15.65 19.40 3.04
CA ALA A 344 -16.16 20.38 2.09
C ALA A 344 -16.70 19.72 0.83
N GLY A 345 -17.93 20.08 0.43
CA GLY A 345 -18.59 19.60 -0.80
C GLY A 345 -19.08 18.15 -0.73
N LEU A 346 -19.16 17.54 0.47
CA LEU A 346 -19.62 16.15 0.62
C LEU A 346 -21.15 16.01 0.79
N GLU A 347 -21.91 17.11 0.80
CA GLU A 347 -23.37 17.13 0.96
C GLU A 347 -24.07 16.17 -0.01
N PRO A 348 -23.64 16.02 -1.28
CA PRO A 348 -24.29 15.08 -2.21
C PRO A 348 -24.23 13.61 -1.80
N PHE A 349 -23.30 13.23 -0.90
CA PHE A 349 -23.20 11.87 -0.37
C PHE A 349 -23.99 11.63 0.91
N VAL A 350 -24.61 12.67 1.48
CA VAL A 350 -25.37 12.60 2.73
C VAL A 350 -26.87 12.42 2.47
N GLY A 351 -27.55 11.65 3.33
CA GLY A 351 -29.00 11.44 3.28
C GLY A 351 -29.47 10.41 2.23
N PRO A 352 -30.79 10.25 2.09
CA PRO A 352 -31.37 9.25 1.18
C PRO A 352 -31.15 9.60 -0.29
N ARG A 353 -30.96 8.57 -1.14
CA ARG A 353 -30.79 8.74 -2.58
C ARG A 353 -32.13 8.98 -3.29
N ASN A 354 -32.15 9.94 -4.21
CA ASN A 354 -33.30 10.22 -5.07
C ASN A 354 -32.99 9.79 -6.51
N TYR A 355 -33.22 8.53 -6.81
CA TYR A 355 -32.93 7.97 -8.14
C TYR A 355 -33.82 8.54 -9.25
N ASP A 356 -35.05 9.03 -8.96
CA ASP A 356 -35.89 9.71 -9.93
C ASP A 356 -35.26 11.00 -10.41
N LYS A 357 -34.75 11.81 -9.46
CA LYS A 357 -33.97 13.01 -9.76
C LYS A 357 -32.70 12.67 -10.55
N VAL A 358 -31.94 11.67 -10.14
CA VAL A 358 -30.72 11.25 -10.86
C VAL A 358 -31.03 10.86 -12.31
N ARG A 359 -32.11 10.09 -12.55
CA ARG A 359 -32.55 9.74 -13.90
C ARG A 359 -32.95 10.96 -14.74
N ALA A 360 -33.63 11.92 -14.13
CA ALA A 360 -33.99 13.17 -14.79
C ALA A 360 -32.75 14.00 -15.16
N ASP A 361 -31.81 14.14 -14.20
CA ASP A 361 -30.56 14.88 -14.40
C ASP A 361 -29.68 14.24 -15.48
N LEU A 362 -29.55 12.90 -15.50
CA LEU A 362 -28.82 12.16 -16.53
C LEU A 362 -29.40 12.40 -17.93
N ARG A 363 -30.74 12.36 -18.07
CA ARG A 363 -31.40 12.67 -19.36
C ARG A 363 -31.15 14.12 -19.78
N ALA A 364 -31.26 15.06 -18.84
CA ALA A 364 -30.96 16.47 -19.09
C ALA A 364 -29.50 16.72 -19.47
N ALA A 365 -28.58 15.96 -18.88
CA ALA A 365 -27.14 15.95 -19.20
C ALA A 365 -26.82 15.33 -20.57
N GLY A 366 -27.80 14.70 -21.24
CA GLY A 366 -27.62 14.12 -22.57
C GLY A 366 -27.37 12.62 -22.61
N TYR A 367 -27.53 11.88 -21.51
CA TYR A 367 -27.44 10.41 -21.52
C TYR A 367 -28.62 9.82 -22.34
N ARG A 368 -28.30 8.93 -23.28
CA ARG A 368 -29.27 8.34 -24.22
C ARG A 368 -29.31 6.81 -24.18
N GLY A 369 -28.70 6.20 -23.15
CA GLY A 369 -28.68 4.75 -22.99
C GLY A 369 -27.36 4.12 -23.48
N GLU A 370 -26.30 4.90 -23.61
CA GLU A 370 -24.97 4.40 -23.94
C GLU A 370 -24.56 3.30 -22.94
N THR A 371 -23.97 2.21 -23.46
CA THR A 371 -23.53 1.10 -22.63
C THR A 371 -22.41 1.51 -21.71
N VAL A 372 -22.58 1.25 -20.43
CA VAL A 372 -21.55 1.42 -19.39
C VAL A 372 -20.94 0.06 -19.08
N LEU A 373 -19.79 -0.24 -19.67
CA LEU A 373 -19.02 -1.44 -19.33
C LEU A 373 -18.31 -1.20 -17.99
N LEU A 374 -18.82 -1.87 -16.94
CA LEU A 374 -18.28 -1.83 -15.59
C LEU A 374 -17.37 -3.04 -15.33
N MET A 375 -16.05 -2.82 -15.21
CA MET A 375 -15.11 -3.88 -14.85
C MET A 375 -15.10 -4.09 -13.33
N ILE A 376 -15.37 -5.33 -12.90
CA ILE A 376 -15.37 -5.74 -11.50
C ILE A 376 -14.33 -6.84 -11.30
N PRO A 377 -13.27 -6.61 -10.47
CA PRO A 377 -12.26 -7.62 -10.20
C PRO A 377 -12.83 -8.80 -9.41
N SER A 378 -12.84 -10.00 -9.99
CA SER A 378 -13.40 -11.22 -9.38
C SER A 378 -12.49 -11.83 -8.31
N THR A 379 -11.17 -11.61 -8.39
CA THR A 379 -10.17 -12.17 -7.47
C THR A 379 -9.81 -11.23 -6.32
N SER A 380 -10.45 -10.06 -6.22
CA SER A 380 -10.31 -9.12 -5.11
C SER A 380 -11.65 -9.01 -4.39
N GLN A 381 -11.81 -9.72 -3.27
CA GLN A 381 -13.06 -9.77 -2.52
C GLN A 381 -13.64 -8.37 -2.20
N PRO A 382 -12.86 -7.39 -1.65
CA PRO A 382 -13.41 -6.07 -1.39
C PRO A 382 -13.93 -5.36 -2.64
N ASN A 383 -13.21 -5.46 -3.75
CA ASN A 383 -13.62 -4.84 -5.01
C ASN A 383 -14.86 -5.52 -5.63
N ALA A 384 -14.96 -6.85 -5.52
CA ALA A 384 -16.12 -7.59 -5.99
C ALA A 384 -17.38 -7.21 -5.20
N MET A 385 -17.29 -7.12 -3.87
CA MET A 385 -18.42 -6.73 -3.00
C MET A 385 -18.86 -5.29 -3.26
N MET A 386 -17.93 -4.32 -3.31
CA MET A 386 -18.25 -2.93 -3.67
C MET A 386 -18.86 -2.85 -5.07
N GLY A 387 -18.31 -3.62 -6.02
CA GLY A 387 -18.76 -3.65 -7.41
C GLY A 387 -20.21 -4.08 -7.58
N ALA A 388 -20.64 -5.10 -6.83
CA ALA A 388 -22.03 -5.58 -6.87
C ALA A 388 -23.02 -4.50 -6.39
N VAL A 389 -22.68 -3.75 -5.33
CA VAL A 389 -23.54 -2.66 -4.85
C VAL A 389 -23.54 -1.48 -5.83
N VAL A 390 -22.39 -1.13 -6.40
CA VAL A 390 -22.29 -0.06 -7.41
C VAL A 390 -23.05 -0.41 -8.68
N GLU A 391 -23.03 -1.67 -9.13
CA GLU A 391 -23.83 -2.15 -10.25
C GLU A 391 -25.33 -1.90 -10.01
N ASP A 392 -25.85 -2.27 -8.83
CA ASP A 392 -27.25 -2.00 -8.45
C ASP A 392 -27.57 -0.51 -8.48
N GLN A 393 -26.71 0.32 -7.86
CA GLN A 393 -26.90 1.78 -7.82
C GLN A 393 -26.90 2.40 -9.24
N PHE A 394 -26.02 1.94 -10.12
CA PHE A 394 -25.98 2.38 -11.51
C PHE A 394 -27.27 2.00 -12.29
N LYS A 395 -27.73 0.76 -12.13
CA LYS A 395 -29.02 0.30 -12.73
C LYS A 395 -30.21 1.09 -12.22
N ARG A 396 -30.26 1.35 -10.90
CA ARG A 396 -31.31 2.18 -10.28
C ARG A 396 -31.26 3.63 -10.79
N ALA A 397 -30.06 4.15 -11.06
CA ALA A 397 -29.89 5.45 -11.71
C ALA A 397 -30.31 5.49 -13.17
N GLY A 398 -30.65 4.35 -13.78
CA GLY A 398 -31.08 4.24 -15.16
C GLY A 398 -29.97 4.12 -16.19
N LEU A 399 -28.75 3.75 -15.75
CA LEU A 399 -27.67 3.45 -16.67
C LEU A 399 -27.83 2.05 -17.29
N ASN A 400 -27.48 1.92 -18.58
CA ASN A 400 -27.39 0.65 -19.29
C ASN A 400 -26.05 -0.03 -18.94
N VAL A 401 -26.04 -0.82 -17.86
CA VAL A 401 -24.82 -1.41 -17.29
C VAL A 401 -24.59 -2.81 -17.85
N GLU A 402 -23.41 -3.01 -18.41
CA GLU A 402 -22.84 -4.31 -18.73
C GLU A 402 -21.68 -4.60 -17.78
N VAL A 403 -21.77 -5.70 -16.99
CA VAL A 403 -20.72 -6.10 -16.07
C VAL A 403 -19.69 -6.97 -16.77
N PHE A 404 -18.42 -6.60 -16.65
CA PHE A 404 -17.30 -7.40 -17.06
C PHE A 404 -16.51 -7.88 -15.82
N SER A 405 -16.86 -9.09 -15.36
CA SER A 405 -16.14 -9.76 -14.28
C SER A 405 -14.81 -10.28 -14.80
N VAL A 406 -13.71 -9.87 -14.18
CA VAL A 406 -12.36 -10.12 -14.69
C VAL A 406 -11.38 -10.34 -13.54
N GLU A 407 -10.34 -11.17 -13.76
CA GLU A 407 -9.23 -11.30 -12.83
C GLU A 407 -8.52 -9.95 -12.65
N PHE A 408 -8.04 -9.66 -11.43
CA PHE A 408 -7.50 -8.33 -11.06
C PHE A 408 -6.35 -7.88 -11.96
N ASN A 409 -5.36 -8.74 -12.23
CA ASN A 409 -4.22 -8.38 -13.09
C ASN A 409 -4.65 -8.17 -14.56
N ALA A 410 -5.63 -8.94 -15.05
CA ALA A 410 -6.19 -8.74 -16.37
C ALA A 410 -6.94 -7.40 -16.47
N MET A 411 -7.65 -6.98 -15.40
CA MET A 411 -8.22 -5.64 -15.30
C MET A 411 -7.13 -4.57 -15.37
N LEU A 412 -6.01 -4.74 -14.64
CA LEU A 412 -4.88 -3.78 -14.67
C LEU A 412 -4.30 -3.60 -16.08
N GLN A 413 -4.30 -4.64 -16.89
CA GLN A 413 -3.88 -4.54 -18.30
C GLN A 413 -4.95 -3.84 -19.15
N ARG A 414 -6.22 -4.26 -19.03
CA ARG A 414 -7.32 -3.71 -19.82
C ARG A 414 -7.57 -2.24 -19.54
N ARG A 415 -7.43 -1.77 -18.29
CA ARG A 415 -7.64 -0.36 -17.93
C ARG A 415 -6.73 0.63 -18.68
N ASN A 416 -5.62 0.15 -19.28
CA ASN A 416 -4.71 0.99 -20.05
C ASN A 416 -5.19 1.20 -21.52
N ARG A 417 -6.27 0.55 -21.93
CA ARG A 417 -6.83 0.73 -23.28
C ARG A 417 -7.71 1.99 -23.33
N LYS A 418 -7.35 2.92 -24.21
CA LYS A 418 -8.00 4.23 -24.36
C LYS A 418 -9.21 4.21 -25.30
N GLY A 419 -9.29 3.22 -26.18
CA GLY A 419 -10.33 3.10 -27.20
C GLY A 419 -11.74 2.82 -26.64
N PRO A 420 -12.75 2.79 -27.50
CA PRO A 420 -14.13 2.52 -27.11
C PRO A 420 -14.33 1.08 -26.62
N VAL A 421 -15.47 0.84 -25.95
CA VAL A 421 -15.85 -0.49 -25.46
C VAL A 421 -15.85 -1.53 -26.55
N SER A 422 -16.33 -1.20 -27.76
CA SER A 422 -16.37 -2.07 -28.94
C SER A 422 -14.97 -2.56 -29.40
N GLU A 423 -13.92 -1.85 -29.04
CA GLU A 423 -12.52 -2.19 -29.35
C GLU A 423 -11.76 -2.74 -28.13
N GLY A 424 -12.50 -3.23 -27.14
CA GLY A 424 -11.93 -3.79 -25.92
C GLY A 424 -11.54 -2.74 -24.86
N GLY A 425 -12.03 -1.49 -25.00
CA GLY A 425 -11.95 -0.47 -23.96
C GLY A 425 -12.93 -0.75 -22.80
N TRP A 426 -13.19 0.28 -22.00
CA TRP A 426 -14.01 0.20 -20.79
C TRP A 426 -14.65 1.56 -20.47
N SER A 427 -15.74 1.56 -19.68
CA SER A 427 -16.41 2.79 -19.24
C SER A 427 -16.09 3.12 -17.79
N ALA A 428 -16.07 2.12 -16.90
CA ALA A 428 -15.77 2.27 -15.49
C ALA A 428 -15.10 1.02 -14.92
N PHE A 429 -14.34 1.17 -13.83
CA PHE A 429 -13.82 0.03 -13.05
C PHE A 429 -13.82 0.33 -11.55
N ILE A 430 -13.96 -0.75 -10.76
CA ILE A 430 -13.88 -0.71 -9.32
C ILE A 430 -12.44 -0.99 -8.89
N THR A 431 -11.95 -0.21 -7.94
CA THR A 431 -10.66 -0.48 -7.27
C THR A 431 -10.62 0.19 -5.90
N ASN A 432 -9.61 -0.13 -5.11
CA ASN A 432 -9.32 0.49 -3.83
C ASN A 432 -7.83 0.82 -3.71
N TRP A 433 -7.52 1.78 -2.85
CA TRP A 433 -6.17 2.22 -2.54
C TRP A 433 -5.99 2.32 -1.03
N ALA A 434 -4.77 2.09 -0.53
CA ALA A 434 -4.47 2.38 0.86
C ALA A 434 -4.61 3.88 1.13
N GLY A 435 -5.16 4.23 2.30
CA GLY A 435 -5.32 5.65 2.65
C GLY A 435 -4.00 6.41 2.69
N THR A 436 -2.87 5.71 2.90
CA THR A 436 -1.52 6.29 2.79
C THR A 436 -1.17 6.82 1.40
N ASP A 437 -1.80 6.34 0.33
CA ASP A 437 -1.60 6.86 -1.02
C ASP A 437 -2.42 8.14 -1.26
N TRP A 438 -3.38 8.44 -0.38
CA TRP A 438 -4.30 9.57 -0.44
C TRP A 438 -4.12 10.57 0.70
N LEU A 439 -2.92 10.62 1.28
CA LEU A 439 -2.57 11.56 2.35
C LEU A 439 -2.52 13.01 1.86
N ASN A 440 -2.08 13.22 0.62
CA ASN A 440 -1.84 14.55 0.06
C ASN A 440 -1.78 14.51 -1.47
N PRO A 441 -1.81 15.66 -2.16
CA PRO A 441 -1.81 15.73 -3.62
C PRO A 441 -0.55 15.20 -4.30
N ALA A 442 0.57 15.10 -3.58
CA ALA A 442 1.84 14.66 -4.15
C ALA A 442 1.79 13.20 -4.66
N GLY A 443 1.25 12.31 -3.82
CA GLY A 443 1.12 10.87 -4.13
C GLY A 443 -0.20 10.47 -4.79
N HIS A 444 -1.20 11.33 -4.78
CA HIS A 444 -2.56 11.00 -5.19
C HIS A 444 -2.74 10.94 -6.72
N ILE A 445 -2.30 9.83 -7.33
CA ILE A 445 -2.30 9.68 -8.80
C ILE A 445 -3.71 9.76 -9.42
N ALA A 446 -4.76 9.37 -8.70
CA ALA A 446 -6.13 9.41 -9.22
C ALA A 446 -6.73 10.81 -9.30
N LEU A 447 -6.13 11.81 -8.62
CA LEU A 447 -6.47 13.23 -8.72
C LEU A 447 -5.67 13.98 -9.78
N ARG A 448 -4.70 13.32 -10.47
CA ARG A 448 -3.96 13.97 -11.54
C ARG A 448 -4.89 14.32 -12.71
N GLY A 449 -4.81 15.58 -13.13
CA GLY A 449 -5.60 16.15 -14.23
C GLY A 449 -4.80 16.37 -15.51
N ASN A 450 -3.71 15.60 -15.74
CA ASN A 450 -2.78 15.76 -16.85
C ASN A 450 -3.16 14.96 -18.12
N GLY A 451 -4.44 14.66 -18.28
CA GLY A 451 -5.00 14.06 -19.50
C GLY A 451 -4.41 12.68 -19.80
N GLU A 452 -4.10 12.44 -21.05
CA GLU A 452 -3.63 11.14 -21.56
C GLU A 452 -2.28 10.67 -21.00
N GLN A 453 -1.55 11.54 -20.33
CA GLN A 453 -0.30 11.19 -19.60
C GLN A 453 -0.58 10.77 -18.16
N GLY A 454 -1.83 10.93 -17.70
CA GLY A 454 -2.26 10.62 -16.35
C GLY A 454 -2.63 9.15 -16.14
N PHE A 455 -3.12 8.89 -14.92
CA PHE A 455 -3.66 7.59 -14.54
C PHE A 455 -4.86 7.20 -15.42
N ALA A 456 -5.03 5.89 -15.66
CA ALA A 456 -6.14 5.34 -16.45
C ALA A 456 -7.47 5.98 -16.06
N GLY A 457 -8.25 6.40 -17.07
CA GLY A 457 -9.40 7.31 -16.97
C GLY A 457 -9.10 8.70 -17.53
N TRP A 458 -7.83 9.12 -17.56
CA TRP A 458 -7.28 10.20 -18.37
C TRP A 458 -8.00 11.55 -18.22
N ALA A 459 -8.37 11.90 -17.00
CA ALA A 459 -9.03 13.17 -16.71
C ALA A 459 -8.14 14.37 -17.06
N THR A 460 -8.71 15.37 -17.71
CA THR A 460 -8.06 16.66 -17.95
C THR A 460 -8.68 17.71 -17.02
N MET A 461 -7.94 18.16 -16.01
CA MET A 461 -8.42 19.02 -14.94
C MET A 461 -7.33 20.09 -14.61
N PRO A 462 -7.18 21.13 -15.46
CA PRO A 462 -6.09 22.11 -15.33
C PRO A 462 -6.07 22.78 -13.95
N ARG A 463 -7.25 23.10 -13.41
CA ARG A 463 -7.36 23.77 -12.11
C ARG A 463 -6.84 22.91 -10.96
N ILE A 464 -7.04 21.60 -11.01
CA ILE A 464 -6.47 20.68 -10.00
C ILE A 464 -4.95 20.64 -10.10
N GLU A 465 -4.38 20.63 -11.30
CA GLU A 465 -2.91 20.70 -11.46
C GLU A 465 -2.34 22.04 -10.97
N GLU A 466 -3.00 23.18 -11.23
CA GLU A 466 -2.62 24.49 -10.67
C GLU A 466 -2.64 24.49 -9.14
N LEU A 467 -3.70 23.97 -8.53
CA LEU A 467 -3.84 23.86 -7.07
C LEU A 467 -2.78 22.92 -6.49
N ARG A 468 -2.50 21.81 -7.18
CA ARG A 468 -1.44 20.88 -6.80
C ARG A 468 -0.07 21.56 -6.80
N GLU A 469 0.25 22.36 -7.81
CA GLU A 469 1.48 23.16 -7.87
C GLU A 469 1.53 24.21 -6.74
N ALA A 470 0.41 24.85 -6.43
CA ALA A 470 0.31 25.78 -5.29
C ALA A 470 0.55 25.06 -3.96
N TRP A 471 0.04 23.83 -3.79
CA TRP A 471 0.22 23.01 -2.59
C TRP A 471 1.71 22.72 -2.30
N PHE A 472 2.51 22.42 -3.34
CA PHE A 472 3.96 22.21 -3.17
C PHE A 472 4.72 23.48 -2.72
N ARG A 473 4.15 24.65 -2.93
CA ARG A 473 4.72 25.96 -2.56
C ARG A 473 4.08 26.56 -1.30
N ALA A 474 3.12 25.87 -0.71
CA ALA A 474 2.42 26.35 0.48
C ALA A 474 3.40 26.49 1.66
N PRO A 475 3.36 27.62 2.39
CA PRO A 475 4.34 27.95 3.42
C PRO A 475 4.21 27.07 4.68
N ASP A 476 3.00 26.57 4.95
CA ASP A 476 2.68 25.84 6.17
C ASP A 476 1.52 24.85 5.96
N LEU A 477 1.25 24.05 7.00
CA LEU A 477 0.18 23.06 7.01
C LEU A 477 -1.21 23.67 6.80
N ALA A 478 -1.48 24.85 7.36
CA ALA A 478 -2.80 25.50 7.23
C ALA A 478 -3.07 25.92 5.79
N ALA A 479 -2.08 26.46 5.11
CA ALA A 479 -2.16 26.79 3.69
C ALA A 479 -2.32 25.52 2.84
N GLN A 480 -1.60 24.45 3.15
CA GLN A 480 -1.74 23.16 2.48
C GLN A 480 -3.16 22.58 2.62
N GLN A 481 -3.73 22.64 3.83
CA GLN A 481 -5.10 22.21 4.12
C GLN A 481 -6.14 23.04 3.35
N ALA A 482 -5.96 24.37 3.29
CA ALA A 482 -6.85 25.25 2.53
C ALA A 482 -6.85 24.87 1.04
N ILE A 483 -5.68 24.67 0.45
CA ILE A 483 -5.54 24.25 -0.95
C ILE A 483 -6.15 22.86 -1.18
N CYS A 484 -5.96 21.91 -0.27
CA CYS A 484 -6.57 20.57 -0.40
C CYS A 484 -8.10 20.62 -0.32
N ARG A 485 -8.66 21.54 0.46
CA ARG A 485 -10.11 21.80 0.45
C ARG A 485 -10.58 22.30 -0.92
N ASP A 486 -9.83 23.22 -1.54
CA ASP A 486 -10.15 23.72 -2.88
C ASP A 486 -10.00 22.62 -3.95
N ILE A 487 -8.96 21.76 -3.84
CA ILE A 487 -8.81 20.57 -4.70
C ILE A 487 -10.03 19.67 -4.56
N GLN A 488 -10.51 19.42 -3.35
CA GLN A 488 -11.68 18.56 -3.11
C GLN A 488 -12.95 19.15 -3.75
N LEU A 489 -13.20 20.44 -3.59
CA LEU A 489 -14.33 21.13 -4.21
C LEU A 489 -14.27 21.07 -5.74
N GLU A 490 -13.09 21.27 -6.32
CA GLU A 490 -12.90 21.16 -7.77
C GLU A 490 -13.05 19.70 -8.26
N ALA A 491 -12.56 18.74 -7.48
CA ALA A 491 -12.75 17.32 -7.79
C ALA A 491 -14.22 16.89 -7.72
N MET A 492 -15.04 17.48 -6.84
CA MET A 492 -16.50 17.29 -6.84
C MET A 492 -17.15 17.85 -8.10
N ARG A 493 -16.58 18.91 -8.70
CA ARG A 493 -17.08 19.54 -9.94
C ARG A 493 -16.66 18.74 -11.18
N GLU A 494 -15.41 18.29 -11.24
CA GLU A 494 -14.84 17.58 -12.38
C GLU A 494 -15.09 16.06 -12.38
N VAL A 495 -15.30 15.50 -11.20
CA VAL A 495 -15.58 14.07 -10.94
C VAL A 495 -14.56 13.15 -11.63
N PRO A 496 -13.28 13.19 -11.20
CA PRO A 496 -12.27 12.28 -11.74
C PRO A 496 -12.59 10.81 -11.47
N TYR A 497 -13.28 10.54 -10.37
CA TYR A 497 -13.80 9.26 -9.95
C TYR A 497 -14.88 9.47 -8.87
N TYR A 498 -15.62 8.43 -8.54
CA TYR A 498 -16.58 8.46 -7.43
C TYR A 498 -15.95 7.75 -6.22
N PRO A 499 -15.73 8.45 -5.08
CA PRO A 499 -15.31 7.78 -3.84
C PRO A 499 -16.47 6.93 -3.31
N THR A 500 -16.17 5.70 -2.90
CA THR A 500 -17.20 4.75 -2.45
C THR A 500 -17.27 4.62 -0.93
N GLY A 501 -16.33 5.20 -0.21
CA GLY A 501 -16.17 5.13 1.24
C GLY A 501 -14.77 4.63 1.63
N GLN A 502 -14.41 4.83 2.89
CA GLN A 502 -13.22 4.24 3.50
C GLN A 502 -13.64 3.04 4.34
N TYR A 503 -12.90 1.94 4.23
CA TYR A 503 -13.02 0.81 5.14
C TYR A 503 -11.70 0.49 5.82
N LEU A 504 -11.80 0.03 7.06
CA LEU A 504 -10.67 -0.43 7.85
C LEU A 504 -10.54 -1.94 7.69
N GLN A 505 -9.33 -2.40 7.39
CA GLN A 505 -9.02 -3.81 7.27
C GLN A 505 -8.33 -4.30 8.54
N PRO A 506 -9.03 -5.04 9.42
CA PRO A 506 -8.40 -5.61 10.60
C PRO A 506 -7.33 -6.65 10.23
N THR A 507 -6.38 -6.82 11.12
CA THR A 507 -5.44 -7.93 11.15
C THR A 507 -5.76 -8.85 12.32
N ALA A 508 -5.35 -10.12 12.24
CA ALA A 508 -5.52 -11.07 13.33
C ALA A 508 -4.23 -11.83 13.61
N TYR A 509 -3.89 -11.99 14.87
CA TYR A 509 -2.66 -12.66 15.28
C TYR A 509 -2.84 -13.40 16.60
N ARG A 510 -1.93 -14.33 16.88
CA ARG A 510 -1.90 -15.09 18.14
C ARG A 510 -1.70 -14.16 19.33
N SER A 511 -2.51 -14.33 20.38
CA SER A 511 -2.50 -13.42 21.55
C SER A 511 -1.18 -13.40 22.33
N ASN A 512 -0.26 -14.32 22.05
CA ASN A 512 1.10 -14.32 22.59
C ASN A 512 2.10 -13.51 21.75
N LEU A 513 1.65 -12.77 20.70
CA LEU A 513 2.47 -11.81 19.98
C LEU A 513 2.25 -10.40 20.54
N THR A 514 3.34 -9.68 20.75
CA THR A 514 3.36 -8.29 21.20
C THR A 514 4.31 -7.46 20.34
N GLY A 515 4.26 -6.13 20.48
CA GLY A 515 5.15 -5.22 19.75
C GLY A 515 4.76 -5.01 18.29
N ILE A 516 3.59 -5.46 17.85
CA ILE A 516 3.05 -5.17 16.50
C ILE A 516 2.69 -3.69 16.45
N LEU A 517 3.34 -2.95 15.55
CA LEU A 517 3.19 -1.52 15.40
C LEU A 517 1.90 -1.15 14.64
N GLU A 518 1.47 0.10 14.79
CA GLU A 518 0.43 0.68 13.93
C GLU A 518 0.94 0.87 12.51
N GLY A 519 0.03 0.81 11.54
CA GLY A 519 0.32 0.89 10.11
C GLY A 519 0.12 -0.44 9.38
N PHE A 520 0.86 -0.68 8.32
CA PHE A 520 0.86 -1.97 7.62
C PHE A 520 1.74 -3.00 8.35
N ALA A 521 1.69 -4.26 7.93
CA ALA A 521 2.45 -5.33 8.54
C ALA A 521 3.97 -5.07 8.47
N THR A 522 4.59 -4.87 9.63
CA THR A 522 6.03 -4.76 9.83
C THR A 522 6.49 -5.82 10.83
N PHE A 523 7.71 -6.38 10.65
CA PHE A 523 8.14 -7.58 11.37
C PHE A 523 9.23 -7.31 12.41
N TRP A 524 9.72 -6.08 12.49
CA TRP A 524 10.57 -5.62 13.60
C TRP A 524 9.72 -5.26 14.81
N ASN A 525 10.31 -5.30 16.00
CA ASN A 525 9.69 -5.10 17.32
C ASN A 525 8.64 -6.15 17.71
N VAL A 526 8.23 -7.02 16.80
CA VAL A 526 7.31 -8.13 17.08
C VAL A 526 8.05 -9.21 17.86
N ARG A 527 7.48 -9.64 18.98
CA ARG A 527 8.05 -10.67 19.85
C ARG A 527 6.97 -11.59 20.41
N ARG A 528 7.38 -12.80 20.77
CA ARG A 528 6.53 -13.79 21.45
C ARG A 528 6.72 -13.67 22.95
N THR A 529 5.60 -13.64 23.74
CA THR A 529 5.57 -13.60 25.21
C THR A 529 5.18 -14.94 25.79
#